data_2a219ab9f8cc558bf8bd0a5df05dab4b
#
_entry.id   2a219ab9f8cc558bf8bd0a5df05dab4b
#
_cell.length_a   1.000
_cell.length_b   1.000
_cell.length_c   1.000
_cell.angle_alpha   90.00
_cell.angle_beta   90.00
_cell.angle_gamma   90.00
#
_symmetry.space_group_name_H-M   'P 1'
#
loop_
_entity.id
_entity.type
_entity.pdbx_description
1 polymer ?
#
loop_
_entity_poly.entity_id
_entity_poly.type
_entity_poly.pdbx_seq_one_letter_code
_entity_poly.pdbx_strand_id
1 'polypeptide(L)'
;DDFDCTLTNWEYIYGLCRNVSNAVKRADFEPDMVVALARGGWFAGRCICDFLGLNDLTSLKMEHYVGAAEKTGEPKIRYPMPEGSVEGKNVLIIDDIADTGGSIRRAEEYVEERDAAEIRTATLQLLGTSEFQPDFVGERLEQWTWVVYPWNFLEDMIDLTEGAMERADQIVFDRDDLRTYLEEYHSIGRIEMEVAQPGRLDEVLDEMVRRDVAALDGDDAWTLTE
;
A
#
# COMPACT_ATOMS: atom_id res chain seq x y z
N ASP A 1 9.81 -15.28 7.69
CA ASP A 1 10.35 -15.68 6.38
C ASP A 1 11.05 -14.47 5.74
N ASP A 2 12.17 -14.70 5.04
CA ASP A 2 12.86 -13.66 4.28
C ASP A 2 12.06 -13.31 3.06
N PHE A 3 11.95 -12.02 2.78
CA PHE A 3 11.31 -11.52 1.56
C PHE A 3 11.85 -10.14 1.21
N ASP A 4 11.91 -9.87 -0.08
CA ASP A 4 12.38 -8.58 -0.57
C ASP A 4 11.34 -7.48 -0.35
N CYS A 5 11.82 -6.31 0.07
CA CYS A 5 11.03 -5.09 0.18
C CYS A 5 11.50 -4.06 -0.84
N THR A 6 10.58 -3.24 -1.28
CA THR A 6 10.87 -2.07 -2.12
C THR A 6 10.38 -0.81 -1.41
N LEU A 7 11.32 0.05 -1.04
CA LEU A 7 10.98 1.34 -0.44
C LEU A 7 10.57 2.35 -1.51
N THR A 8 9.47 3.03 -1.30
CA THR A 8 8.99 4.08 -2.20
C THR A 8 9.00 5.45 -1.52
N ASN A 9 8.87 6.52 -2.31
CA ASN A 9 8.75 7.88 -1.83
C ASN A 9 7.62 8.62 -2.54
N TRP A 10 7.27 9.81 -2.03
CA TRP A 10 6.16 10.59 -2.56
C TRP A 10 6.33 11.00 -4.03
N GLU A 11 7.54 11.35 -4.45
CA GLU A 11 7.82 11.78 -5.84
C GLU A 11 7.58 10.63 -6.83
N TYR A 12 8.07 9.43 -6.48
CA TYR A 12 7.87 8.23 -7.27
C TYR A 12 6.39 7.87 -7.40
N ILE A 13 5.66 7.85 -6.27
CA ILE A 13 4.22 7.53 -6.26
C ILE A 13 3.40 8.57 -7.02
N TYR A 14 3.73 9.85 -6.86
CA TYR A 14 3.09 10.92 -7.64
C TYR A 14 3.32 10.76 -9.14
N GLY A 15 4.50 10.28 -9.54
CA GLY A 15 4.81 9.88 -10.91
C GLY A 15 3.91 8.75 -11.41
N LEU A 16 3.67 7.71 -10.61
CA LEU A 16 2.75 6.62 -10.96
C LEU A 16 1.30 7.11 -11.11
N CYS A 17 0.82 7.98 -10.22
CA CYS A 17 -0.49 8.60 -10.35
C CYS A 17 -0.64 9.37 -11.67
N ARG A 18 0.41 10.09 -12.08
CA ARG A 18 0.47 10.80 -13.38
C ARG A 18 0.41 9.80 -14.55
N ASN A 19 1.14 8.68 -14.47
CA ASN A 19 1.14 7.65 -15.51
C ASN A 19 -0.26 7.06 -15.70
N VAL A 20 -0.92 6.67 -14.61
CA VAL A 20 -2.30 6.16 -14.61
C VAL A 20 -3.24 7.21 -15.22
N SER A 21 -3.18 8.46 -14.75
CA SER A 21 -4.05 9.53 -15.25
C SER A 21 -3.85 9.81 -16.73
N ASN A 22 -2.60 9.74 -17.22
CA ASN A 22 -2.31 9.87 -18.64
C ASN A 22 -2.83 8.69 -19.46
N ALA A 23 -2.85 7.48 -18.90
CA ALA A 23 -3.45 6.31 -19.55
C ALA A 23 -4.97 6.48 -19.67
N VAL A 24 -5.64 6.93 -18.59
CA VAL A 24 -7.09 7.26 -18.61
C VAL A 24 -7.40 8.31 -19.66
N LYS A 25 -6.65 9.41 -19.71
CA LYS A 25 -6.85 10.51 -20.70
C LYS A 25 -6.68 10.05 -22.17
N ARG A 26 -5.92 8.99 -22.41
CA ARG A 26 -5.72 8.44 -23.78
C ARG A 26 -6.76 7.39 -24.16
N ALA A 27 -7.49 6.86 -23.18
CA ALA A 27 -8.56 5.89 -23.41
C ALA A 27 -9.85 6.62 -23.81
N ASP A 28 -10.74 5.88 -24.46
CA ASP A 28 -12.12 6.35 -24.71
C ASP A 28 -12.98 6.11 -23.45
N PHE A 29 -12.60 6.81 -22.36
CA PHE A 29 -13.25 6.70 -21.07
C PHE A 29 -13.14 8.04 -20.32
N GLU A 30 -14.27 8.63 -20.01
CA GLU A 30 -14.36 9.87 -19.22
C GLU A 30 -15.04 9.58 -17.87
N PRO A 31 -14.28 9.39 -16.79
CA PRO A 31 -14.87 9.13 -15.48
C PRO A 31 -15.57 10.35 -14.91
N ASP A 32 -16.75 10.13 -14.33
CA ASP A 32 -17.49 11.14 -13.55
C ASP A 32 -17.00 11.19 -12.12
N MET A 33 -16.48 10.06 -11.59
CA MET A 33 -16.02 9.96 -10.22
C MET A 33 -14.94 8.89 -10.04
N VAL A 34 -14.22 9.00 -8.93
CA VAL A 34 -13.25 8.00 -8.47
C VAL A 34 -13.77 7.29 -7.22
N VAL A 35 -13.64 5.97 -7.19
CA VAL A 35 -13.83 5.14 -6.00
C VAL A 35 -12.48 4.61 -5.55
N ALA A 36 -11.93 5.12 -4.46
CA ALA A 36 -10.66 4.71 -3.91
C ALA A 36 -10.83 3.58 -2.89
N LEU A 37 -10.03 2.51 -3.01
CA LEU A 37 -10.06 1.45 -2.02
C LEU A 37 -9.29 1.89 -0.77
N ALA A 38 -9.96 1.87 0.36
CA ALA A 38 -9.37 2.28 1.63
C ALA A 38 -8.60 1.09 2.24
N ARG A 39 -7.40 1.35 2.72
CA ARG A 39 -6.73 2.62 3.02
C ARG A 39 -5.79 3.10 1.89
N GLY A 40 -5.03 2.20 1.27
CA GLY A 40 -3.92 2.53 0.37
C GLY A 40 -4.30 3.37 -0.84
N GLY A 41 -5.42 3.06 -1.47
CA GLY A 41 -5.93 3.77 -2.65
C GLY A 41 -6.33 5.24 -2.44
N TRP A 42 -6.44 5.73 -1.19
CA TRP A 42 -6.88 7.12 -0.94
C TRP A 42 -5.96 8.18 -1.53
N PHE A 43 -4.65 8.03 -1.35
CA PHE A 43 -3.68 9.00 -1.90
C PHE A 43 -3.68 8.95 -3.42
N ALA A 44 -3.73 7.74 -4.00
CA ALA A 44 -3.85 7.55 -5.44
C ALA A 44 -5.13 8.23 -5.97
N GLY A 45 -6.27 7.94 -5.36
CA GLY A 45 -7.57 8.52 -5.75
C GLY A 45 -7.56 10.04 -5.72
N ARG A 46 -7.02 10.65 -4.65
CA ARG A 46 -6.95 12.12 -4.56
C ARG A 46 -6.05 12.74 -5.64
N CYS A 47 -4.89 12.16 -5.87
CA CYS A 47 -3.95 12.64 -6.91
C CYS A 47 -4.54 12.50 -8.31
N ILE A 48 -5.18 11.36 -8.60
CA ILE A 48 -5.82 11.10 -9.89
C ILE A 48 -6.98 12.06 -10.14
N CYS A 49 -7.81 12.36 -9.13
CA CYS A 49 -8.84 13.39 -9.24
C CYS A 49 -8.27 14.74 -9.65
N ASP A 50 -7.14 15.15 -9.07
CA ASP A 50 -6.47 16.40 -9.44
C ASP A 50 -6.00 16.39 -10.91
N PHE A 51 -5.33 15.33 -11.33
CA PHE A 51 -4.86 15.18 -12.71
C PHE A 51 -5.99 15.11 -13.75
N LEU A 52 -7.14 14.55 -13.40
CA LEU A 52 -8.30 14.41 -14.28
C LEU A 52 -9.30 15.56 -14.17
N GLY A 53 -9.14 16.46 -13.19
CA GLY A 53 -10.06 17.56 -12.94
C GLY A 53 -11.40 17.12 -12.34
N LEU A 54 -11.42 16.02 -11.60
CA LEU A 54 -12.61 15.46 -10.97
C LEU A 54 -12.81 15.98 -9.55
N ASN A 55 -14.06 16.27 -9.20
CA ASN A 55 -14.44 16.66 -7.84
C ASN A 55 -15.05 15.52 -7.03
N ASP A 56 -15.63 14.53 -7.70
CA ASP A 56 -16.28 13.39 -7.05
C ASP A 56 -15.26 12.30 -6.72
N LEU A 57 -15.01 12.13 -5.42
CA LEU A 57 -14.17 11.10 -4.84
C LEU A 57 -14.88 10.46 -3.65
N THR A 58 -15.03 9.16 -3.67
CA THR A 58 -15.51 8.37 -2.54
C THR A 58 -14.60 7.18 -2.27
N SER A 59 -14.87 6.41 -1.24
CA SER A 59 -14.08 5.22 -0.91
C SER A 59 -14.93 4.05 -0.45
N LEU A 60 -14.37 2.84 -0.68
CA LEU A 60 -14.81 1.58 -0.10
C LEU A 60 -13.73 1.10 0.85
N LYS A 61 -14.10 0.64 2.06
CA LYS A 61 -13.13 -0.08 2.89
C LYS A 61 -13.24 -1.58 2.64
N MET A 62 -12.15 -2.13 2.10
CA MET A 62 -11.96 -3.56 1.94
C MET A 62 -11.24 -4.11 3.18
N GLU A 63 -11.63 -5.31 3.63
CA GLU A 63 -10.90 -6.07 4.65
C GLU A 63 -10.75 -7.52 4.20
N HIS A 64 -9.55 -8.04 4.36
CA HIS A 64 -9.30 -9.47 4.26
C HIS A 64 -9.63 -10.11 5.62
N TYR A 65 -10.57 -11.05 5.62
CA TYR A 65 -10.89 -11.75 6.85
C TYR A 65 -9.82 -12.82 7.10
N VAL A 66 -8.93 -12.53 8.03
CA VAL A 66 -7.99 -13.53 8.56
C VAL A 66 -8.70 -14.20 9.76
N GLY A 67 -9.49 -15.22 9.47
CA GLY A 67 -10.01 -16.10 10.55
C GLY A 67 -8.84 -16.90 11.14
N ALA A 68 -8.93 -17.27 12.42
CA ALA A 68 -7.89 -18.01 13.14
C ALA A 68 -7.50 -19.38 12.50
N ALA A 69 -8.13 -19.78 11.41
CA ALA A 69 -7.88 -21.03 10.68
C ALA A 69 -7.71 -20.87 9.16
N GLU A 70 -7.90 -19.68 8.57
CA GLU A 70 -7.80 -19.48 7.12
C GLU A 70 -6.94 -18.25 6.78
N LYS A 71 -5.79 -18.46 6.16
CA LYS A 71 -4.88 -17.42 5.69
C LYS A 71 -5.34 -16.73 4.39
N THR A 72 -6.47 -17.14 3.81
CA THR A 72 -6.98 -16.66 2.51
C THR A 72 -8.48 -16.42 2.59
N GLY A 73 -8.91 -15.38 3.29
CA GLY A 73 -10.30 -14.95 3.26
C GLY A 73 -10.59 -14.10 2.03
N GLU A 74 -11.75 -14.31 1.38
CA GLU A 74 -12.23 -13.40 0.34
C GLU A 74 -12.38 -11.98 0.88
N PRO A 75 -11.99 -10.93 0.10
CA PRO A 75 -12.13 -9.55 0.52
C PRO A 75 -13.60 -9.22 0.77
N LYS A 76 -13.90 -8.60 1.90
CA LYS A 76 -15.25 -8.13 2.26
C LYS A 76 -15.28 -6.62 2.37
N ILE A 77 -16.41 -6.03 1.97
CA ILE A 77 -16.64 -4.59 2.13
C ILE A 77 -17.10 -4.34 3.57
N ARG A 78 -16.28 -3.64 4.33
CA ARG A 78 -16.60 -3.27 5.71
C ARG A 78 -17.41 -1.98 5.80
N TYR A 79 -16.99 -0.96 5.04
CA TYR A 79 -17.70 0.31 4.97
C TYR A 79 -18.14 0.54 3.53
N PRO A 80 -19.46 0.36 3.26
CA PRO A 80 -20.01 0.56 1.93
C PRO A 80 -20.10 2.06 1.59
N MET A 81 -20.22 2.34 0.30
CA MET A 81 -20.57 3.68 -0.19
C MET A 81 -22.03 4.05 0.12
N PRO A 82 -22.37 5.34 0.16
CA PRO A 82 -23.77 5.78 0.20
C PRO A 82 -24.57 5.21 -0.98
N GLU A 83 -25.82 4.85 -0.73
CA GLU A 83 -26.73 4.36 -1.76
C GLU A 83 -26.91 5.37 -2.89
N GLY A 84 -26.98 4.93 -4.14
CA GLY A 84 -27.13 5.75 -5.32
C GLY A 84 -25.91 6.60 -5.72
N SER A 85 -24.77 6.47 -5.00
CA SER A 85 -23.59 7.32 -5.25
C SER A 85 -22.94 7.10 -6.63
N VAL A 86 -23.08 5.91 -7.21
CA VAL A 86 -22.48 5.51 -8.51
C VAL A 86 -23.51 5.32 -9.62
N GLU A 87 -24.80 5.38 -9.31
CA GLU A 87 -25.88 5.13 -10.26
C GLU A 87 -25.77 6.03 -11.50
N GLY A 88 -25.71 5.41 -12.68
CA GLY A 88 -25.61 6.08 -13.97
C GLY A 88 -24.30 6.82 -14.24
N LYS A 89 -23.27 6.63 -13.42
CA LYS A 89 -21.96 7.31 -13.56
C LYS A 89 -20.93 6.40 -14.21
N ASN A 90 -19.96 7.00 -14.88
CA ASN A 90 -18.71 6.38 -15.27
C ASN A 90 -17.76 6.41 -14.07
N VAL A 91 -17.39 5.23 -13.58
CA VAL A 91 -16.65 5.08 -12.32
C VAL A 91 -15.24 4.56 -12.58
N LEU A 92 -14.24 5.26 -12.07
CA LEU A 92 -12.87 4.78 -12.00
C LEU A 92 -12.59 4.25 -10.60
N ILE A 93 -12.40 2.94 -10.47
CA ILE A 93 -11.97 2.30 -9.21
C ILE A 93 -10.45 2.31 -9.16
N ILE A 94 -9.86 2.70 -8.04
CA ILE A 94 -8.39 2.76 -7.85
C ILE A 94 -7.94 2.12 -6.55
N ASP A 95 -6.89 1.32 -6.64
CA ASP A 95 -6.11 0.87 -5.48
C ASP A 95 -4.62 1.25 -5.65
N ASP A 96 -3.83 1.18 -4.58
CA ASP A 96 -2.39 1.41 -4.66
C ASP A 96 -1.67 0.22 -5.31
N ILE A 97 -2.00 -1.00 -4.91
CA ILE A 97 -1.38 -2.22 -5.43
C ILE A 97 -2.41 -3.32 -5.66
N ALA A 98 -2.24 -4.06 -6.74
CA ALA A 98 -2.94 -5.33 -6.95
C ALA A 98 -1.94 -6.48 -6.81
N ASP A 99 -1.94 -7.13 -5.65
CA ASP A 99 -1.16 -8.36 -5.40
C ASP A 99 -1.88 -9.56 -6.02
N THR A 100 -2.94 -10.05 -5.42
CA THR A 100 -3.81 -11.10 -6.01
C THR A 100 -4.89 -10.50 -6.89
N GLY A 101 -5.21 -9.23 -6.70
CA GLY A 101 -6.30 -8.51 -7.36
C GLY A 101 -7.68 -8.76 -6.77
N GLY A 102 -7.78 -9.52 -5.68
CA GLY A 102 -9.06 -9.86 -5.06
C GLY A 102 -9.86 -8.63 -4.59
N SER A 103 -9.20 -7.65 -3.98
CA SER A 103 -9.87 -6.42 -3.49
C SER A 103 -10.48 -5.61 -4.62
N ILE A 104 -9.74 -5.37 -5.70
CA ILE A 104 -10.21 -4.56 -6.81
C ILE A 104 -11.32 -5.26 -7.60
N ARG A 105 -11.22 -6.60 -7.79
CA ARG A 105 -12.29 -7.41 -8.38
C ARG A 105 -13.57 -7.32 -7.56
N ARG A 106 -13.48 -7.48 -6.24
CA ARG A 106 -14.67 -7.41 -5.38
C ARG A 106 -15.29 -6.01 -5.35
N ALA A 107 -14.47 -4.97 -5.48
CA ALA A 107 -14.97 -3.59 -5.59
C ALA A 107 -15.67 -3.34 -6.93
N GLU A 108 -15.15 -3.88 -8.03
CA GLU A 108 -15.79 -3.82 -9.34
C GLU A 108 -17.17 -4.48 -9.32
N GLU A 109 -17.28 -5.73 -8.85
CA GLU A 109 -18.57 -6.43 -8.67
C GLU A 109 -19.55 -5.61 -7.82
N TYR A 110 -19.06 -5.01 -6.72
CA TYR A 110 -19.89 -4.20 -5.84
C TYR A 110 -20.45 -2.95 -6.52
N VAL A 111 -19.66 -2.31 -7.38
CA VAL A 111 -20.07 -1.12 -8.12
C VAL A 111 -21.02 -1.51 -9.26
N GLU A 112 -20.79 -2.66 -9.94
CA GLU A 112 -21.68 -3.21 -10.96
C GLU A 112 -23.11 -3.46 -10.41
N GLU A 113 -23.21 -4.03 -9.21
CA GLU A 113 -24.48 -4.27 -8.52
C GLU A 113 -25.29 -2.98 -8.21
N ARG A 114 -24.72 -1.79 -8.48
CA ARG A 114 -25.28 -0.45 -8.14
C ARG A 114 -25.52 0.42 -9.35
N ASP A 115 -25.73 -0.20 -10.50
CA ASP A 115 -26.18 0.45 -11.74
C ASP A 115 -25.25 1.61 -12.21
N ALA A 116 -23.92 1.45 -12.05
CA ALA A 116 -22.94 2.33 -12.70
C ALA A 116 -23.06 2.21 -14.22
N ALA A 117 -22.85 3.29 -14.96
CA ALA A 117 -22.98 3.29 -16.43
C ALA A 117 -21.79 2.60 -17.11
N GLU A 118 -20.57 2.91 -16.65
CA GLU A 118 -19.33 2.25 -17.07
C GLU A 118 -18.38 2.17 -15.88
N ILE A 119 -17.62 1.08 -15.78
CA ILE A 119 -16.64 0.87 -14.74
C ILE A 119 -15.29 0.58 -15.40
N ARG A 120 -14.24 1.25 -14.95
CA ARG A 120 -12.86 0.94 -15.24
C ARG A 120 -12.08 0.86 -13.95
N THR A 121 -11.04 0.04 -13.96
CA THR A 121 -10.22 -0.24 -12.80
C THR A 121 -8.79 0.23 -13.02
N ALA A 122 -8.15 0.70 -11.96
CA ALA A 122 -6.77 1.17 -12.00
C ALA A 122 -5.99 0.74 -10.75
N THR A 123 -4.69 0.59 -10.90
CA THR A 123 -3.76 0.42 -9.77
C THR A 123 -2.46 1.16 -10.06
N LEU A 124 -1.80 1.66 -9.01
CA LEU A 124 -0.47 2.26 -9.17
C LEU A 124 0.54 1.18 -9.52
N GLN A 125 0.50 0.04 -8.81
CA GLN A 125 1.39 -1.09 -9.06
C GLN A 125 0.61 -2.39 -9.19
N LEU A 126 1.05 -3.23 -10.13
CA LEU A 126 0.50 -4.55 -10.38
C LEU A 126 1.60 -5.59 -10.21
N LEU A 127 1.44 -6.50 -9.24
CA LEU A 127 2.36 -7.62 -9.06
C LEU A 127 2.11 -8.72 -10.09
N GLY A 128 3.17 -9.41 -10.50
CA GLY A 128 3.11 -10.53 -11.42
C GLY A 128 2.25 -11.71 -10.93
N THR A 129 2.00 -11.77 -9.62
CA THR A 129 1.12 -12.75 -8.96
C THR A 129 -0.37 -12.49 -9.14
N SER A 130 -0.73 -11.28 -9.61
CA SER A 130 -2.14 -10.88 -9.72
C SER A 130 -2.88 -11.66 -10.81
N GLU A 131 -3.98 -12.29 -10.44
CA GLU A 131 -4.91 -12.94 -11.36
C GLU A 131 -5.90 -11.93 -12.00
N PHE A 132 -6.01 -10.74 -11.43
CA PHE A 132 -6.84 -9.65 -11.95
C PHE A 132 -5.99 -8.68 -12.76
N GLN A 133 -6.50 -8.23 -13.89
CA GLN A 133 -5.82 -7.26 -14.76
C GLN A 133 -6.61 -5.96 -14.78
N PRO A 134 -6.20 -4.93 -14.02
CA PRO A 134 -6.82 -3.61 -14.11
C PRO A 134 -6.70 -3.01 -15.50
N ASP A 135 -7.68 -2.18 -15.91
CA ASP A 135 -7.66 -1.47 -17.20
C ASP A 135 -6.46 -0.52 -17.30
N PHE A 136 -6.09 0.11 -16.19
CA PHE A 136 -4.99 1.07 -16.12
C PHE A 136 -3.99 0.67 -15.03
N VAL A 137 -2.73 0.62 -15.39
CA VAL A 137 -1.64 0.24 -14.48
C VAL A 137 -0.52 1.27 -14.57
N GLY A 138 -0.08 1.80 -13.44
CA GLY A 138 1.04 2.74 -13.35
C GLY A 138 2.38 2.07 -13.64
N GLU A 139 2.61 0.91 -13.03
CA GLU A 139 3.80 0.09 -13.18
C GLU A 139 3.48 -1.39 -12.97
N ARG A 140 4.23 -2.27 -13.65
CA ARG A 140 4.17 -3.71 -13.43
C ARG A 140 5.45 -4.18 -12.75
N LEU A 141 5.31 -4.90 -11.65
CA LEU A 141 6.40 -5.54 -10.92
C LEU A 141 6.43 -7.03 -11.28
N GLU A 142 7.49 -7.48 -11.96
CA GLU A 142 7.59 -8.86 -12.44
C GLU A 142 7.77 -9.88 -11.30
N GLN A 143 8.50 -9.47 -10.26
CA GLN A 143 8.75 -10.28 -9.06
C GLN A 143 7.89 -9.77 -7.91
N TRP A 144 7.48 -10.71 -7.05
CA TRP A 144 6.80 -10.34 -5.84
C TRP A 144 7.76 -9.62 -4.89
N THR A 145 7.34 -8.51 -4.33
CA THR A 145 8.05 -7.72 -3.33
C THR A 145 7.04 -7.08 -2.38
N TRP A 146 7.41 -6.90 -1.13
CA TRP A 146 6.63 -6.06 -0.23
C TRP A 146 6.91 -4.59 -0.54
N VAL A 147 5.90 -3.83 -0.92
CA VAL A 147 6.07 -2.41 -1.24
C VAL A 147 5.77 -1.57 -0.03
N VAL A 148 6.78 -0.88 0.50
CA VAL A 148 6.65 0.07 1.59
C VAL A 148 6.30 1.43 1.04
N TYR A 149 5.04 1.82 1.18
CA TYR A 149 4.53 3.11 0.72
C TYR A 149 4.81 4.24 1.71
N PRO A 150 4.95 5.50 1.26
CA PRO A 150 5.26 6.62 2.15
C PRO A 150 4.15 6.92 3.18
N TRP A 151 2.90 6.56 2.91
CA TRP A 151 1.78 6.68 3.86
C TRP A 151 1.70 5.53 4.86
N ASN A 152 2.38 4.42 4.62
CA ASN A 152 2.44 3.25 5.49
C ASN A 152 3.83 3.04 6.09
N PHE A 153 4.77 3.94 5.81
CA PHE A 153 6.19 3.76 6.12
C PHE A 153 6.45 3.37 7.58
N LEU A 154 5.86 4.08 8.54
CA LEU A 154 6.05 3.75 9.96
C LEU A 154 5.45 2.39 10.35
N GLU A 155 4.24 2.09 9.86
CA GLU A 155 3.57 0.83 10.14
C GLU A 155 4.42 -0.34 9.61
N ASP A 156 4.78 -0.31 8.33
CA ASP A 156 5.56 -1.36 7.69
C ASP A 156 6.97 -1.49 8.28
N MET A 157 7.67 -0.38 8.51
CA MET A 157 9.04 -0.43 9.03
C MET A 157 9.13 -0.85 10.49
N ILE A 158 8.12 -0.57 11.30
CA ILE A 158 8.02 -1.11 12.67
C ILE A 158 7.89 -2.63 12.62
N ASP A 159 6.95 -3.14 11.84
CA ASP A 159 6.73 -4.59 11.71
C ASP A 159 7.96 -5.31 11.15
N LEU A 160 8.63 -4.74 10.14
CA LEU A 160 9.85 -5.29 9.56
C LEU A 160 11.03 -5.27 10.56
N THR A 161 11.18 -4.17 11.31
CA THR A 161 12.26 -4.03 12.29
C THR A 161 12.03 -4.96 13.49
N GLU A 162 10.81 -5.03 14.01
CA GLU A 162 10.42 -5.97 15.06
C GLU A 162 10.71 -7.42 14.64
N GLY A 163 10.23 -7.83 13.47
CA GLY A 163 10.47 -9.16 12.94
C GLY A 163 11.95 -9.48 12.70
N ALA A 164 12.76 -8.48 12.32
CA ALA A 164 14.21 -8.64 12.20
C ALA A 164 14.89 -8.84 13.57
N MET A 165 14.48 -8.07 14.58
CA MET A 165 14.97 -8.20 15.97
C MET A 165 14.57 -9.54 16.59
N GLU A 166 13.36 -10.02 16.37
CA GLU A 166 12.88 -11.33 16.87
C GLU A 166 13.69 -12.51 16.32
N ARG A 167 14.18 -12.39 15.09
CA ARG A 167 14.88 -13.47 14.37
C ARG A 167 16.38 -13.48 14.60
N ALA A 168 16.93 -12.35 14.96
CA ALA A 168 18.35 -12.22 15.24
C ALA A 168 18.72 -12.96 16.54
N ASP A 169 19.88 -13.62 16.54
CA ASP A 169 20.44 -14.25 17.76
C ASP A 169 21.12 -13.18 18.67
N GLN A 170 20.35 -12.13 18.99
CA GLN A 170 20.82 -10.95 19.73
C GLN A 170 19.64 -10.38 20.54
N ILE A 171 19.92 -9.69 21.65
CA ILE A 171 18.90 -9.11 22.53
C ILE A 171 18.94 -7.58 22.49
N VAL A 172 20.12 -7.00 22.37
CA VAL A 172 20.34 -5.56 22.36
C VAL A 172 20.91 -5.16 21.00
N PHE A 173 20.32 -4.19 20.36
CA PHE A 173 20.61 -3.79 18.99
C PHE A 173 21.00 -2.31 18.93
N ASP A 174 22.08 -2.01 18.25
CA ASP A 174 22.35 -0.63 17.81
C ASP A 174 21.79 -0.35 16.40
N ARG A 175 21.95 0.89 15.91
CA ARG A 175 21.46 1.25 14.56
C ARG A 175 22.12 0.50 13.43
N ASP A 176 23.39 0.18 13.57
CA ASP A 176 24.11 -0.53 12.50
C ASP A 176 23.75 -2.01 12.48
N ASP A 177 23.45 -2.59 13.64
CA ASP A 177 22.86 -3.94 13.73
C ASP A 177 21.52 -4.00 13.01
N LEU A 178 20.60 -3.07 13.33
CA LEU A 178 19.26 -3.03 12.73
C LEU A 178 19.31 -2.83 11.22
N ARG A 179 20.18 -1.95 10.73
CA ARG A 179 20.42 -1.78 9.29
C ARG A 179 20.90 -3.06 8.62
N THR A 180 21.81 -3.78 9.29
CA THR A 180 22.36 -5.04 8.79
C THR A 180 21.27 -6.09 8.68
N TYR A 181 20.42 -6.26 9.69
CA TYR A 181 19.35 -7.24 9.67
C TYR A 181 18.21 -6.86 8.70
N LEU A 182 17.88 -5.58 8.55
CA LEU A 182 16.93 -5.13 7.54
C LEU A 182 17.44 -5.41 6.11
N GLU A 183 18.74 -5.24 5.86
CA GLU A 183 19.35 -5.60 4.58
C GLU A 183 19.38 -7.12 4.37
N GLU A 184 19.76 -7.89 5.40
CA GLU A 184 19.84 -9.35 5.32
C GLU A 184 18.49 -10.03 5.10
N TYR A 185 17.46 -9.61 5.83
CA TYR A 185 16.16 -10.29 5.82
C TYR A 185 15.15 -9.70 4.84
N HIS A 186 15.32 -8.45 4.47
CA HIS A 186 14.32 -7.71 3.67
C HIS A 186 14.92 -6.97 2.48
N SER A 187 16.21 -7.13 2.19
CA SER A 187 16.92 -6.44 1.10
C SER A 187 16.83 -4.90 1.19
N ILE A 188 16.58 -4.35 2.37
CA ILE A 188 16.52 -2.90 2.61
C ILE A 188 17.94 -2.38 2.86
N GLY A 189 18.64 -2.04 1.78
CA GLY A 189 19.99 -1.51 1.86
C GLY A 189 20.04 -0.10 2.46
N ARG A 190 21.14 0.22 3.16
CA ARG A 190 21.34 1.55 3.78
C ARG A 190 21.20 2.70 2.77
N ILE A 191 21.79 2.55 1.57
CA ILE A 191 21.75 3.59 0.53
C ILE A 191 20.31 3.74 0.02
N GLU A 192 19.62 2.64 -0.22
CA GLU A 192 18.23 2.66 -0.70
C GLU A 192 17.33 3.37 0.30
N MET A 193 17.45 3.04 1.59
CA MET A 193 16.68 3.68 2.65
C MET A 193 16.94 5.20 2.72
N GLU A 194 18.20 5.63 2.67
CA GLU A 194 18.55 7.05 2.71
C GLU A 194 18.12 7.82 1.44
N VAL A 195 18.02 7.15 0.30
CA VAL A 195 17.49 7.75 -0.95
C VAL A 195 15.97 7.84 -0.93
N ALA A 196 15.29 6.76 -0.52
CA ALA A 196 13.84 6.72 -0.52
C ALA A 196 13.25 7.51 0.66
N GLN A 197 13.82 7.36 1.86
CA GLN A 197 13.28 7.87 3.12
C GLN A 197 14.42 8.39 4.03
N PRO A 198 15.08 9.51 3.69
CA PRO A 198 16.29 9.98 4.35
C PRO A 198 16.08 10.27 5.85
N GLY A 199 16.92 9.68 6.69
CA GLY A 199 16.95 9.93 8.15
C GLY A 199 15.76 9.35 8.93
N ARG A 200 14.89 8.53 8.31
CA ARG A 200 13.65 8.10 8.95
C ARG A 200 13.78 6.82 9.81
N LEU A 201 14.93 6.16 9.84
CA LEU A 201 15.13 5.03 10.76
C LEU A 201 15.00 5.47 12.23
N ASP A 202 15.52 6.64 12.58
CA ASP A 202 15.38 7.16 13.95
C ASP A 202 13.91 7.42 14.31
N GLU A 203 13.11 7.93 13.37
CA GLU A 203 11.66 8.09 13.54
C GLU A 203 10.96 6.74 13.79
N VAL A 204 11.37 5.67 13.10
CA VAL A 204 10.84 4.31 13.32
C VAL A 204 11.17 3.84 14.74
N LEU A 205 12.42 3.98 15.17
CA LEU A 205 12.88 3.53 16.48
C LEU A 205 12.21 4.31 17.62
N ASP A 206 12.07 5.63 17.48
CA ASP A 206 11.34 6.48 18.42
C ASP A 206 9.86 6.04 18.52
N GLU A 207 9.25 5.70 17.39
CA GLU A 207 7.86 5.27 17.34
C GLU A 207 7.68 3.84 17.90
N MET A 208 8.65 2.94 17.72
CA MET A 208 8.66 1.62 18.38
C MET A 208 8.66 1.76 19.89
N VAL A 209 9.49 2.66 20.43
CA VAL A 209 9.52 2.96 21.89
C VAL A 209 8.19 3.56 22.33
N ARG A 210 7.61 4.50 21.58
CA ARG A 210 6.32 5.13 21.92
C ARG A 210 5.15 4.13 21.92
N ARG A 211 5.22 3.09 21.09
CA ARG A 211 4.19 2.05 20.99
C ARG A 211 4.44 0.84 21.89
N ASP A 212 5.43 0.91 22.76
CA ASP A 212 5.84 -0.19 23.63
C ASP A 212 6.25 -1.48 22.88
N VAL A 213 6.72 -1.36 21.63
CA VAL A 213 7.30 -2.47 20.82
C VAL A 213 8.75 -2.70 21.21
N ALA A 214 9.49 -1.62 21.46
CA ALA A 214 10.87 -1.68 21.90
C ALA A 214 11.12 -0.74 23.10
N ALA A 215 12.19 -1.00 23.84
CA ALA A 215 12.68 -0.15 24.91
C ALA A 215 14.13 0.26 24.66
N LEU A 216 14.51 1.47 25.09
CA LEU A 216 15.89 1.93 25.08
C LEU A 216 16.73 1.14 26.09
N ASP A 217 17.88 0.64 25.66
CA ASP A 217 18.93 0.05 26.51
C ASP A 217 20.19 0.93 26.47
N GLY A 218 20.28 1.87 27.39
CA GLY A 218 21.31 2.91 27.38
C GLY A 218 20.96 4.09 26.48
N ASP A 219 21.98 4.74 25.91
CA ASP A 219 21.80 6.00 25.18
C ASP A 219 21.52 5.79 23.67
N ASP A 220 21.84 4.62 23.09
CA ASP A 220 21.79 4.42 21.63
C ASP A 220 21.64 2.92 21.23
N ALA A 221 20.89 2.18 22.01
CA ALA A 221 20.56 0.80 21.72
C ALA A 221 19.11 0.48 22.10
N TRP A 222 18.56 -0.58 21.52
CA TRP A 222 17.17 -0.99 21.66
C TRP A 222 17.07 -2.48 21.96
N THR A 223 16.04 -2.86 22.70
CA THR A 223 15.63 -4.24 22.96
C THR A 223 14.14 -4.35 22.74
N LEU A 224 13.64 -5.53 22.30
CA LEU A 224 12.20 -5.77 22.23
C LEU A 224 11.59 -5.78 23.64
N THR A 225 10.37 -5.29 23.75
CA THR A 225 9.56 -5.43 24.96
C THR A 225 8.94 -6.84 25.02
N GLU A 226 8.73 -7.37 26.24
CA GLU A 226 8.07 -8.68 26.44
C GLU A 226 6.55 -8.66 26.15
#